data_1569671d565551a1e7b6f61654c69c1d
#
_entry.id   1569671d565551a1e7b6f61654c69c1d
#
_cell.length_a   1.000
_cell.length_b   1.000
_cell.length_c   1.000
_cell.angle_alpha   90.00
_cell.angle_beta   90.00
_cell.angle_gamma   90.00
#
_symmetry.space_group_name_H-M   'P 1'
#
loop_
_entity.id
_entity.type
_entity.pdbx_description
1 polymer ?
#
loop_
_entity_poly.entity_id
_entity_poly.type
_entity_poly.pdbx_seq_one_letter_code
_entity_poly.pdbx_strand_id
1 'polypeptide(L)'
;MMRHPDYDDWWRERCSVRAMHDLRPAILVVGGLFDAEDCYGAWTTYASIRRQSPRTSCRMVAGPWVHGGWRSSNGGNRLGKMRFGDASLTDYYQQRIEVPFFNYYLLGKGDGGELAGATIFFTGENRWRTFEEWPPADARKEVLFLRSNGALSAERPIERESFSGYRSDPASPVPYDFPMRASRDKAYMVADQRFAAGRPDVLCFTTEPLAGDVTFAGGIRAVLQAAISTTDADFVVKLIDVWPDNTEYPGYQMLVRGDIMRGRYRRSFSAPEPFTPGEPTEVAFTMPVIAHTFRKGHRIMVQVQSSWFPLADRNPQQFVDIYRCAASDFIPCDVRIYHDRRRPSRLEVLRLR
;
A
#
# COMPACT_ATOMS: atom_id res chain seq x y z
N MET A 1 17.28 -12.21 12.06
CA MET A 1 16.19 -11.22 12.26
C MET A 1 15.99 -10.92 13.75
N MET A 2 15.65 -11.87 14.62
CA MET A 2 15.38 -11.58 16.06
C MET A 2 16.54 -10.94 16.84
N ARG A 3 17.79 -11.03 16.35
CA ARG A 3 18.95 -10.34 16.92
C ARG A 3 19.13 -8.91 16.40
N HIS A 4 18.37 -8.55 15.37
CA HIS A 4 18.40 -7.26 14.69
C HIS A 4 16.97 -6.76 14.55
N PRO A 5 16.31 -6.40 15.67
CA PRO A 5 14.91 -5.96 15.67
C PRO A 5 14.74 -4.57 15.05
N ASP A 6 15.77 -3.75 15.12
CA ASP A 6 15.81 -2.39 14.60
C ASP A 6 16.57 -2.34 13.26
N TYR A 7 16.39 -1.28 12.50
CA TYR A 7 17.11 -1.06 11.24
C TYR A 7 18.55 -0.61 11.51
N ASP A 8 19.41 -1.56 11.87
CA ASP A 8 20.82 -1.40 12.16
C ASP A 8 21.74 -1.59 10.94
N ASP A 9 23.06 -1.66 11.15
CA ASP A 9 24.03 -1.83 10.07
C ASP A 9 23.91 -3.18 9.38
N TRP A 10 23.46 -4.21 10.07
CA TRP A 10 23.21 -5.53 9.47
C TRP A 10 22.18 -5.43 8.33
N TRP A 11 21.12 -4.65 8.48
CA TRP A 11 20.13 -4.39 7.43
C TRP A 11 20.66 -3.45 6.36
N ARG A 12 21.39 -2.39 6.75
CA ARG A 12 21.95 -1.40 5.82
C ARG A 12 22.92 -2.00 4.84
N GLU A 13 23.79 -2.92 5.29
CA GLU A 13 24.78 -3.62 4.46
C GLU A 13 24.11 -4.54 3.41
N ARG A 14 22.90 -5.01 3.68
CA ARG A 14 22.12 -5.88 2.81
C ARG A 14 21.16 -5.14 1.89
N CYS A 15 21.12 -3.82 1.98
CA CYS A 15 20.22 -2.96 1.20
C CYS A 15 20.83 -2.63 -0.16
N SER A 16 20.50 -3.40 -1.19
CA SER A 16 21.05 -3.27 -2.55
C SER A 16 20.75 -1.93 -3.21
N VAL A 17 19.64 -1.27 -2.87
CA VAL A 17 19.26 0.04 -3.45
C VAL A 17 20.26 1.17 -3.16
N ARG A 18 21.14 1.00 -2.18
CA ARG A 18 22.23 1.94 -1.87
C ARG A 18 23.39 1.88 -2.87
N ALA A 19 23.51 0.77 -3.60
CA ALA A 19 24.60 0.49 -4.54
C ALA A 19 24.18 0.61 -6.00
N MET A 20 23.07 1.26 -6.31
CA MET A 20 22.52 1.40 -7.67
C MET A 20 23.16 2.56 -8.45
N HIS A 21 24.48 2.75 -8.31
CA HIS A 21 25.23 3.81 -9.00
C HIS A 21 26.13 3.20 -10.09
N ASP A 22 26.41 3.99 -11.13
CA ASP A 22 27.29 3.66 -12.25
C ASP A 22 26.94 2.35 -12.98
N LEU A 23 25.66 2.02 -13.03
CA LEU A 23 25.15 0.83 -13.69
C LEU A 23 25.29 0.99 -15.22
N ARG A 24 25.87 -0.02 -15.88
CA ARG A 24 26.10 -0.03 -17.34
C ARG A 24 25.04 -0.83 -18.13
N PRO A 25 24.54 -1.97 -17.60
CA PRO A 25 23.55 -2.77 -18.32
C PRO A 25 22.24 -2.01 -18.51
N ALA A 26 21.52 -2.33 -19.59
CA ALA A 26 20.11 -1.98 -19.69
C ALA A 26 19.31 -2.80 -18.67
N ILE A 27 18.36 -2.16 -17.98
CA ILE A 27 17.63 -2.76 -16.87
C ILE A 27 16.14 -2.67 -17.12
N LEU A 28 15.46 -3.82 -17.00
CA LEU A 28 14.02 -3.92 -16.97
C LEU A 28 13.58 -4.38 -15.57
N VAL A 29 13.01 -3.46 -14.79
CA VAL A 29 12.44 -3.78 -13.49
C VAL A 29 11.01 -4.23 -13.69
N VAL A 30 10.66 -5.41 -13.20
CA VAL A 30 9.32 -5.98 -13.32
C VAL A 30 8.74 -6.26 -11.94
N GLY A 31 7.51 -5.81 -11.69
CA GLY A 31 6.84 -6.00 -10.41
C GLY A 31 5.36 -6.29 -10.54
N GLY A 32 4.79 -6.80 -9.46
CA GLY A 32 3.35 -7.01 -9.31
C GLY A 32 2.71 -5.94 -8.43
N LEU A 33 1.59 -5.37 -8.86
CA LEU A 33 0.81 -4.46 -8.02
C LEU A 33 0.25 -5.18 -6.77
N PHE A 34 0.01 -6.49 -6.85
CA PHE A 34 -0.48 -7.32 -5.75
C PHE A 34 0.56 -8.35 -5.31
N ASP A 35 1.84 -7.96 -5.35
CA ASP A 35 2.93 -8.78 -4.84
C ASP A 35 2.97 -8.71 -3.31
N ALA A 36 2.52 -9.77 -2.64
CA ALA A 36 2.49 -9.84 -1.18
C ALA A 36 3.89 -10.02 -0.55
N GLU A 37 4.93 -10.17 -1.36
CA GLU A 37 6.31 -10.34 -0.91
C GLU A 37 7.15 -9.10 -1.17
N ASP A 38 6.91 -8.42 -2.31
CA ASP A 38 7.76 -7.30 -2.75
C ASP A 38 6.98 -6.15 -3.42
N CYS A 39 5.93 -5.65 -2.76
CA CYS A 39 5.25 -4.42 -3.20
C CYS A 39 6.13 -3.16 -3.12
N TYR A 40 7.29 -3.22 -2.48
CA TYR A 40 8.16 -2.07 -2.22
C TYR A 40 9.44 -2.10 -3.06
N GLY A 41 10.09 -3.27 -3.17
CA GLY A 41 11.45 -3.39 -3.69
C GLY A 41 11.56 -3.03 -5.17
N ALA A 42 10.64 -3.49 -6.02
CA ALA A 42 10.67 -3.18 -7.45
C ALA A 42 10.63 -1.66 -7.72
N TRP A 43 9.70 -0.94 -7.08
CA TRP A 43 9.56 0.51 -7.23
C TRP A 43 10.75 1.28 -6.68
N THR A 44 11.27 0.85 -5.52
CA THR A 44 12.44 1.48 -4.88
C THR A 44 13.70 1.23 -5.70
N THR A 45 13.86 0.05 -6.28
CA THR A 45 14.96 -0.28 -7.19
C THR A 45 14.93 0.62 -8.43
N TYR A 46 13.77 0.70 -9.11
CA TYR A 46 13.60 1.60 -10.26
C TYR A 46 13.94 3.06 -9.91
N ALA A 47 13.35 3.59 -8.85
CA ALA A 47 13.58 4.97 -8.41
C ALA A 47 15.04 5.21 -8.03
N SER A 48 15.70 4.24 -7.39
CA SER A 48 17.11 4.35 -7.00
C SER A 48 18.04 4.34 -8.21
N ILE A 49 17.79 3.51 -9.20
CA ILE A 49 18.56 3.48 -10.46
C ILE A 49 18.39 4.81 -11.18
N ARG A 50 17.18 5.29 -11.37
CA ARG A 50 16.90 6.58 -12.03
C ARG A 50 17.64 7.74 -11.37
N ARG A 51 17.75 7.75 -10.05
CA ARG A 51 18.43 8.80 -9.28
C ARG A 51 19.95 8.64 -9.29
N GLN A 52 20.47 7.42 -9.08
CA GLN A 52 21.90 7.18 -8.89
C GLN A 52 22.64 6.85 -10.18
N SER A 53 21.93 6.38 -11.22
CA SER A 53 22.48 6.04 -12.54
C SER A 53 21.62 6.64 -13.65
N PRO A 54 21.51 7.98 -13.75
CA PRO A 54 20.55 8.64 -14.66
C PRO A 54 20.85 8.40 -16.16
N ARG A 55 22.02 7.92 -16.50
CA ARG A 55 22.41 7.54 -17.89
C ARG A 55 22.06 6.09 -18.23
N THR A 56 21.71 5.29 -17.24
CA THR A 56 21.35 3.87 -17.45
C THR A 56 19.97 3.78 -18.08
N SER A 57 19.86 2.97 -19.15
CA SER A 57 18.55 2.61 -19.69
C SER A 57 17.81 1.74 -18.67
N CYS A 58 16.89 2.35 -17.93
CA CYS A 58 16.09 1.69 -16.90
C CYS A 58 14.60 1.85 -17.20
N ARG A 59 13.90 0.73 -17.29
CA ARG A 59 12.45 0.63 -17.57
C ARG A 59 11.74 -0.03 -16.41
N MET A 60 10.48 0.37 -16.17
CA MET A 60 9.60 -0.22 -15.16
C MET A 60 8.39 -0.84 -15.83
N VAL A 61 8.04 -2.06 -15.43
CA VAL A 61 6.78 -2.71 -15.80
C VAL A 61 6.08 -3.22 -14.57
N ALA A 62 4.81 -2.87 -14.39
CA ALA A 62 4.00 -3.42 -13.32
C ALA A 62 2.60 -3.79 -13.81
N GLY A 63 2.22 -5.05 -13.59
CA GLY A 63 0.88 -5.56 -13.83
C GLY A 63 0.14 -5.91 -12.54
N PRO A 64 -1.14 -6.30 -12.61
CA PRO A 64 -1.93 -6.66 -11.43
C PRO A 64 -1.58 -8.07 -10.93
N TRP A 65 -0.30 -8.36 -10.89
CA TRP A 65 0.25 -9.67 -10.59
C TRP A 65 0.61 -9.84 -9.12
N VAL A 66 0.61 -11.08 -8.69
CA VAL A 66 1.30 -11.54 -7.49
C VAL A 66 2.78 -11.77 -7.80
N HIS A 67 3.59 -12.16 -6.82
CA HIS A 67 5.01 -12.48 -6.98
C HIS A 67 5.23 -13.51 -8.11
N GLY A 68 6.03 -13.14 -9.12
CA GLY A 68 6.29 -13.96 -10.31
C GLY A 68 5.11 -14.09 -11.28
N GLY A 69 3.98 -13.45 -11.03
CA GLY A 69 2.74 -13.60 -11.80
C GLY A 69 2.83 -13.15 -13.26
N TRP A 70 3.84 -12.37 -13.64
CA TRP A 70 4.11 -11.98 -15.04
C TRP A 70 4.56 -13.15 -15.93
N ARG A 71 4.84 -14.33 -15.34
CA ARG A 71 5.14 -15.58 -16.04
C ARG A 71 4.05 -16.63 -15.89
N SER A 72 2.87 -16.25 -15.43
CA SER A 72 1.76 -17.17 -15.19
C SER A 72 1.21 -17.75 -16.49
N SER A 73 1.03 -19.06 -16.55
CA SER A 73 0.42 -19.76 -17.70
C SER A 73 -1.08 -19.52 -17.84
N ASN A 74 -1.74 -18.93 -16.83
CA ASN A 74 -3.17 -18.64 -16.84
C ASN A 74 -3.51 -17.20 -17.25
N GLY A 75 -2.59 -16.50 -17.94
CA GLY A 75 -2.80 -15.15 -18.48
C GLY A 75 -2.58 -14.01 -17.48
N GLY A 76 -2.46 -14.27 -16.17
CA GLY A 76 -2.13 -13.26 -15.16
C GLY A 76 -3.17 -12.15 -14.97
N ASN A 77 -4.41 -12.35 -15.44
CA ASN A 77 -5.50 -11.37 -15.43
C ASN A 77 -6.55 -11.64 -14.34
N ARG A 78 -6.24 -12.49 -13.35
CA ARG A 78 -7.13 -12.80 -12.22
C ARG A 78 -6.37 -12.89 -10.91
N LEU A 79 -7.00 -12.44 -9.84
CA LEU A 79 -6.54 -12.65 -8.47
C LEU A 79 -7.75 -12.79 -7.55
N GLY A 80 -7.87 -13.91 -6.85
CA GLY A 80 -9.05 -14.19 -6.05
C GLY A 80 -10.33 -14.13 -6.90
N LYS A 81 -11.26 -13.31 -6.47
CA LYS A 81 -12.51 -13.04 -7.20
C LYS A 81 -12.34 -11.99 -8.30
N MET A 82 -11.31 -11.14 -8.20
CA MET A 82 -11.14 -10.00 -9.10
C MET A 82 -10.62 -10.44 -10.47
N ARG A 83 -11.19 -9.83 -11.51
CA ARG A 83 -10.79 -10.00 -12.92
C ARG A 83 -10.33 -8.65 -13.48
N PHE A 84 -9.18 -8.65 -14.13
CA PHE A 84 -8.52 -7.48 -14.70
C PHE A 84 -8.60 -7.47 -16.23
N GLY A 85 -9.84 -7.59 -16.76
CA GLY A 85 -10.10 -7.72 -18.19
C GLY A 85 -9.97 -9.15 -18.71
N ASP A 86 -10.17 -9.33 -20.04
CA ASP A 86 -10.24 -10.63 -20.70
C ASP A 86 -8.93 -11.05 -21.35
N ALA A 87 -8.09 -10.07 -21.70
CA ALA A 87 -6.82 -10.33 -22.36
C ALA A 87 -5.77 -10.96 -21.42
N SER A 88 -4.88 -11.78 -21.99
CA SER A 88 -3.70 -12.26 -21.28
C SER A 88 -2.73 -11.12 -21.02
N LEU A 89 -2.51 -10.78 -19.76
CA LEU A 89 -1.56 -9.74 -19.36
C LEU A 89 -0.12 -10.25 -19.38
N THR A 90 0.07 -11.55 -19.20
CA THR A 90 1.38 -12.20 -19.35
C THR A 90 1.84 -12.24 -20.81
N ASP A 91 0.95 -12.54 -21.75
CA ASP A 91 1.29 -12.52 -23.18
C ASP A 91 1.61 -11.09 -23.66
N TYR A 92 0.84 -10.09 -23.18
CA TYR A 92 1.16 -8.69 -23.46
C TYR A 92 2.57 -8.34 -22.99
N TYR A 93 2.90 -8.67 -21.74
CA TYR A 93 4.23 -8.42 -21.18
C TYR A 93 5.32 -9.11 -21.99
N GLN A 94 5.18 -10.41 -22.25
CA GLN A 94 6.20 -11.17 -22.96
C GLN A 94 6.39 -10.69 -24.39
N GLN A 95 5.30 -10.52 -25.15
CA GLN A 95 5.39 -10.22 -26.58
C GLN A 95 5.70 -8.74 -26.85
N ARG A 96 5.22 -7.83 -26.03
CA ARG A 96 5.36 -6.39 -26.24
C ARG A 96 6.53 -5.76 -25.51
N ILE A 97 7.04 -6.40 -24.46
CA ILE A 97 8.05 -5.82 -23.58
C ILE A 97 9.26 -6.72 -23.40
N GLU A 98 9.09 -7.92 -22.83
CA GLU A 98 10.23 -8.78 -22.46
C GLU A 98 11.03 -9.23 -23.68
N VAL A 99 10.37 -9.84 -24.66
CA VAL A 99 11.04 -10.32 -25.88
C VAL A 99 11.65 -9.16 -26.70
N PRO A 100 10.95 -8.04 -26.97
CA PRO A 100 11.54 -6.90 -27.65
C PRO A 100 12.72 -6.30 -26.88
N PHE A 101 12.68 -6.20 -25.53
CA PHE A 101 13.78 -5.73 -24.73
C PHE A 101 15.05 -6.56 -24.95
N PHE A 102 14.95 -7.88 -24.81
CA PHE A 102 16.11 -8.76 -24.99
C PHE A 102 16.58 -8.81 -26.45
N ASN A 103 15.69 -8.83 -27.43
CA ASN A 103 16.07 -8.77 -28.85
C ASN A 103 16.87 -7.52 -29.17
N TYR A 104 16.45 -6.37 -28.66
CA TYR A 104 17.13 -5.10 -28.90
C TYR A 104 18.50 -5.05 -28.22
N TYR A 105 18.55 -5.27 -26.90
CA TYR A 105 19.78 -5.10 -26.13
C TYR A 105 20.80 -6.23 -26.28
N LEU A 106 20.38 -7.45 -26.57
CA LEU A 106 21.27 -8.60 -26.68
C LEU A 106 21.59 -8.96 -28.15
N LEU A 107 20.64 -8.76 -29.05
CA LEU A 107 20.78 -9.19 -30.44
C LEU A 107 20.86 -8.04 -31.45
N GLY A 108 20.67 -6.79 -31.01
CA GLY A 108 20.62 -5.60 -31.88
C GLY A 108 19.47 -5.65 -32.90
N LYS A 109 18.36 -6.35 -32.57
CA LYS A 109 17.22 -6.54 -33.47
C LYS A 109 16.01 -5.72 -33.01
N GLY A 110 15.29 -5.14 -33.98
CA GLY A 110 14.10 -4.32 -33.71
C GLY A 110 14.44 -2.95 -33.16
N ASP A 111 13.41 -2.25 -32.71
CA ASP A 111 13.46 -0.90 -32.16
C ASP A 111 13.33 -0.86 -30.62
N GLY A 112 13.35 -2.03 -29.98
CA GLY A 112 13.09 -2.19 -28.56
C GLY A 112 11.60 -2.30 -28.20
N GLY A 113 10.70 -2.24 -29.19
CA GLY A 113 9.26 -2.37 -28.96
C GLY A 113 8.66 -1.16 -28.22
N GLU A 114 7.58 -1.36 -27.47
CA GLU A 114 6.91 -0.33 -26.67
C GLU A 114 7.68 -0.06 -25.35
N LEU A 115 8.99 0.24 -25.46
CA LEU A 115 9.86 0.41 -24.30
C LEU A 115 9.78 1.82 -23.73
N ALA A 116 8.60 2.21 -23.26
CA ALA A 116 8.44 3.43 -22.47
C ALA A 116 9.26 3.39 -21.16
N GLY A 117 9.48 4.53 -20.52
CA GLY A 117 10.15 4.62 -19.22
C GLY A 117 9.46 3.83 -18.14
N ALA A 118 8.11 3.80 -18.17
CA ALA A 118 7.28 2.95 -17.35
C ALA A 118 6.06 2.47 -18.13
N THR A 119 5.73 1.19 -18.04
CA THR A 119 4.51 0.56 -18.60
C THR A 119 3.74 -0.07 -17.45
N ILE A 120 2.65 0.55 -17.04
CA ILE A 120 1.93 0.23 -15.82
C ILE A 120 0.47 -0.13 -16.14
N PHE A 121 0.00 -1.22 -15.56
CA PHE A 121 -1.40 -1.61 -15.65
C PHE A 121 -2.22 -0.86 -14.58
N PHE A 122 -3.27 -0.19 -15.00
CA PHE A 122 -4.20 0.49 -14.09
C PHE A 122 -5.39 -0.40 -13.81
N THR A 123 -5.52 -0.85 -12.58
CA THR A 123 -6.70 -1.58 -12.13
C THR A 123 -7.91 -0.66 -12.01
N GLY A 124 -9.12 -1.22 -12.06
CA GLY A 124 -10.37 -0.44 -12.14
C GLY A 124 -10.72 -0.03 -13.57
N GLU A 125 -9.82 0.58 -14.33
CA GLU A 125 -9.99 0.78 -15.77
C GLU A 125 -9.46 -0.41 -16.59
N ASN A 126 -8.67 -1.27 -15.98
CA ASN A 126 -8.16 -2.53 -16.53
C ASN A 126 -7.44 -2.38 -17.87
N ARG A 127 -6.50 -1.43 -17.95
CA ARG A 127 -5.68 -1.21 -19.15
C ARG A 127 -4.25 -0.83 -18.82
N TRP A 128 -3.35 -1.08 -19.76
CA TRP A 128 -1.97 -0.61 -19.74
C TRP A 128 -1.90 0.88 -20.09
N ARG A 129 -1.05 1.62 -19.35
CA ARG A 129 -0.64 2.98 -19.69
C ARG A 129 0.88 3.07 -19.72
N THR A 130 1.40 3.92 -20.59
CA THR A 130 2.83 4.16 -20.76
C THR A 130 3.19 5.58 -20.35
N PHE A 131 4.37 5.74 -19.74
CA PHE A 131 4.86 7.01 -19.23
C PHE A 131 6.37 7.11 -19.50
N GLU A 132 6.88 8.33 -19.60
CA GLU A 132 8.32 8.56 -19.70
C GLU A 132 9.05 8.19 -18.40
N GLU A 133 8.38 8.42 -17.27
CA GLU A 133 8.89 8.07 -15.93
C GLU A 133 7.74 7.73 -14.96
N TRP A 134 8.13 7.15 -13.82
CA TRP A 134 7.19 6.86 -12.73
C TRP A 134 7.68 7.44 -11.40
N PRO A 135 6.80 8.08 -10.58
CA PRO A 135 5.40 8.39 -10.92
C PRO A 135 5.30 9.41 -12.07
N PRO A 136 4.14 9.46 -12.78
CA PRO A 136 3.95 10.37 -13.90
C PRO A 136 4.15 11.84 -13.50
N ALA A 137 4.85 12.61 -14.33
CA ALA A 137 5.19 14.02 -14.04
C ALA A 137 3.95 14.94 -13.97
N ASP A 138 2.85 14.57 -14.62
CA ASP A 138 1.57 15.28 -14.61
C ASP A 138 0.65 14.89 -13.45
N ALA A 139 1.03 13.88 -12.65
CA ALA A 139 0.28 13.51 -11.45
C ALA A 139 0.36 14.63 -10.40
N ARG A 140 -0.79 15.01 -9.86
CA ARG A 140 -0.92 16.11 -8.89
C ARG A 140 -1.19 15.58 -7.49
N LYS A 141 -0.57 16.22 -6.51
CA LYS A 141 -0.86 15.92 -5.10
C LYS A 141 -2.32 16.25 -4.78
N GLU A 142 -3.02 15.31 -4.20
CA GLU A 142 -4.34 15.45 -3.63
C GLU A 142 -4.32 14.96 -2.19
N VAL A 143 -5.15 15.54 -1.34
CA VAL A 143 -5.25 15.19 0.08
C VAL A 143 -6.67 14.77 0.39
N LEU A 144 -6.81 13.62 1.01
CA LEU A 144 -8.08 13.10 1.51
C LEU A 144 -8.03 13.13 3.04
N PHE A 145 -8.83 14.00 3.65
CA PHE A 145 -8.93 14.13 5.11
C PHE A 145 -9.94 13.16 5.69
N LEU A 146 -9.55 12.52 6.79
CA LEU A 146 -10.49 11.83 7.66
C LEU A 146 -11.35 12.86 8.37
N ARG A 147 -12.67 12.66 8.40
CA ARG A 147 -13.62 13.61 8.93
C ARG A 147 -14.52 12.96 10.00
N SER A 148 -15.23 13.81 10.73
CA SER A 148 -16.27 13.35 11.65
C SER A 148 -17.30 12.46 10.94
N ASN A 149 -17.98 11.58 11.71
CA ASN A 149 -19.01 10.66 11.22
C ASN A 149 -18.55 9.68 10.13
N GLY A 150 -17.26 9.34 10.11
CA GLY A 150 -16.71 8.38 9.14
C GLY A 150 -16.66 8.92 7.70
N ALA A 151 -16.70 10.23 7.50
CA ALA A 151 -16.57 10.82 6.17
C ALA A 151 -15.10 10.93 5.73
N LEU A 152 -14.84 10.80 4.43
CA LEU A 152 -13.56 11.06 3.76
C LEU A 152 -13.78 12.14 2.72
N SER A 153 -12.97 13.21 2.74
CA SER A 153 -13.19 14.37 1.87
C SER A 153 -11.88 15.09 1.55
N ALA A 154 -11.82 15.78 0.40
CA ALA A 154 -10.74 16.70 0.09
C ALA A 154 -10.78 18.00 0.92
N GLU A 155 -11.89 18.27 1.58
CA GLU A 155 -12.06 19.44 2.43
C GLU A 155 -11.40 19.23 3.80
N ARG A 156 -10.59 20.20 4.21
CA ARG A 156 -9.93 20.16 5.53
C ARG A 156 -10.97 20.25 6.67
N PRO A 157 -10.77 19.51 7.79
CA PRO A 157 -11.61 19.62 8.98
C PRO A 157 -11.62 21.04 9.55
N ILE A 158 -12.78 21.48 10.00
CA ILE A 158 -13.00 22.80 10.61
C ILE A 158 -13.32 22.72 12.11
N GLU A 159 -13.64 21.53 12.58
CA GLU A 159 -13.97 21.24 13.96
C GLU A 159 -12.80 21.64 14.90
N ARG A 160 -13.12 22.21 16.07
CA ARG A 160 -12.10 22.61 17.05
C ARG A 160 -11.43 21.43 17.71
N GLU A 161 -12.22 20.42 18.00
CA GLU A 161 -11.79 19.17 18.59
C GLU A 161 -12.68 18.05 18.06
N SER A 162 -12.07 17.05 17.43
CA SER A 162 -12.78 15.90 16.88
C SER A 162 -11.83 14.72 16.74
N PHE A 163 -12.28 13.55 17.17
CA PHE A 163 -11.57 12.29 17.00
C PHE A 163 -12.56 11.13 16.88
N SER A 164 -12.11 10.04 16.26
CA SER A 164 -12.74 8.74 16.33
C SER A 164 -11.87 7.81 17.16
N GLY A 165 -12.45 6.93 17.95
CA GLY A 165 -11.69 6.03 18.81
C GLY A 165 -12.13 4.59 18.69
N TYR A 166 -11.23 3.67 19.01
CA TYR A 166 -11.49 2.24 19.14
C TYR A 166 -10.60 1.63 20.21
N ARG A 167 -10.99 0.46 20.68
CA ARG A 167 -10.20 -0.35 21.60
C ARG A 167 -9.60 -1.51 20.82
N SER A 168 -8.26 -1.55 20.75
CA SER A 168 -7.51 -2.68 20.20
C SER A 168 -7.21 -3.68 21.29
N ASP A 169 -7.58 -4.95 21.05
CA ASP A 169 -7.29 -6.05 21.97
C ASP A 169 -6.41 -7.10 21.25
N PRO A 170 -5.16 -7.31 21.69
CA PRO A 170 -4.30 -8.34 21.12
C PRO A 170 -4.83 -9.77 21.27
N ALA A 171 -5.77 -10.03 22.18
CA ALA A 171 -6.43 -11.32 22.30
C ALA A 171 -7.48 -11.56 21.20
N SER A 172 -7.99 -10.48 20.57
CA SER A 172 -8.97 -10.55 19.46
C SER A 172 -8.52 -9.70 18.27
N PRO A 173 -7.37 -10.00 17.65
CA PRO A 173 -6.80 -9.17 16.60
C PRO A 173 -7.68 -9.15 15.34
N VAL A 174 -7.66 -8.03 14.61
CA VAL A 174 -8.30 -7.96 13.29
C VAL A 174 -7.56 -8.90 12.34
N PRO A 175 -8.26 -9.87 11.71
CA PRO A 175 -7.63 -10.78 10.76
C PRO A 175 -7.23 -10.07 9.47
N TYR A 176 -6.24 -10.62 8.77
CA TYR A 176 -5.80 -10.07 7.47
C TYR A 176 -6.75 -10.46 6.34
N ASP A 177 -7.47 -11.57 6.49
CA ASP A 177 -8.44 -12.13 5.53
C ASP A 177 -9.51 -12.91 6.27
N PHE A 178 -10.63 -13.21 5.61
CA PHE A 178 -11.71 -14.00 6.19
C PHE A 178 -12.24 -15.06 5.20
N PRO A 179 -12.37 -16.33 5.65
CA PRO A 179 -11.96 -16.85 6.96
C PRO A 179 -10.43 -16.81 7.13
N MET A 180 -9.97 -16.58 8.35
CA MET A 180 -8.55 -16.54 8.67
C MET A 180 -7.87 -17.87 8.33
N ARG A 181 -6.76 -17.82 7.58
CA ARG A 181 -5.98 -18.99 7.15
C ARG A 181 -4.61 -19.00 7.80
N ALA A 182 -4.08 -20.17 8.11
CA ALA A 182 -2.72 -20.33 8.65
C ALA A 182 -1.63 -20.01 7.61
N SER A 183 -1.87 -20.29 6.33
CA SER A 183 -1.00 -19.94 5.22
C SER A 183 -1.52 -18.70 4.51
N ARG A 184 -0.61 -17.77 4.18
CA ARG A 184 -0.96 -16.56 3.44
C ARG A 184 -1.55 -16.91 2.07
N ASP A 185 -2.80 -16.53 1.83
CA ASP A 185 -3.41 -16.55 0.52
C ASP A 185 -3.07 -15.24 -0.20
N LYS A 186 -2.45 -15.31 -1.38
CA LYS A 186 -2.09 -14.11 -2.18
C LYS A 186 -3.30 -13.25 -2.55
N ALA A 187 -4.50 -13.86 -2.62
CA ALA A 187 -5.75 -13.20 -2.95
C ALA A 187 -6.21 -12.16 -1.90
N TYR A 188 -5.65 -12.19 -0.67
CA TYR A 188 -6.00 -11.19 0.34
C TYR A 188 -5.76 -9.75 -0.14
N MET A 189 -4.82 -9.57 -1.08
CA MET A 189 -4.46 -8.23 -1.57
C MET A 189 -5.57 -7.54 -2.38
N VAL A 190 -6.62 -8.29 -2.74
CA VAL A 190 -7.84 -7.79 -3.39
C VAL A 190 -9.11 -8.23 -2.66
N ALA A 191 -8.97 -8.77 -1.43
CA ALA A 191 -10.08 -9.34 -0.69
C ALA A 191 -11.10 -8.30 -0.26
N ASP A 192 -12.34 -8.76 -0.11
CA ASP A 192 -13.46 -7.97 0.39
C ASP A 192 -13.26 -7.61 1.87
N GLN A 193 -13.18 -6.33 2.17
CA GLN A 193 -12.90 -5.83 3.52
C GLN A 193 -14.13 -5.63 4.39
N ARG A 194 -15.33 -6.06 3.95
CA ARG A 194 -16.57 -5.95 4.75
C ARG A 194 -16.47 -6.68 6.09
N PHE A 195 -15.71 -7.77 6.16
CA PHE A 195 -15.50 -8.49 7.43
C PHE A 195 -14.78 -7.62 8.49
N ALA A 196 -13.89 -6.72 8.05
CA ALA A 196 -13.19 -5.79 8.93
C ALA A 196 -14.04 -4.54 9.19
N ALA A 197 -14.72 -4.02 8.16
CA ALA A 197 -15.54 -2.79 8.26
C ALA A 197 -16.65 -2.89 9.34
N GLY A 198 -17.17 -4.08 9.61
CA GLY A 198 -18.21 -4.31 10.63
C GLY A 198 -17.67 -4.45 12.07
N ARG A 199 -16.37 -4.39 12.29
CA ARG A 199 -15.77 -4.56 13.62
C ARG A 199 -15.69 -3.24 14.40
N PRO A 200 -15.89 -3.27 15.73
CA PRO A 200 -15.81 -2.06 16.57
C PRO A 200 -14.37 -1.54 16.74
N ASP A 201 -13.37 -2.35 16.42
CA ASP A 201 -11.94 -2.03 16.49
C ASP A 201 -11.33 -1.62 15.13
N VAL A 202 -12.19 -1.26 14.15
CA VAL A 202 -11.82 -0.75 12.84
C VAL A 202 -12.57 0.55 12.56
N LEU A 203 -11.86 1.63 12.31
CA LEU A 203 -12.46 2.88 11.84
C LEU A 203 -12.55 2.87 10.32
N CYS A 204 -13.70 3.27 9.80
CA CYS A 204 -13.94 3.42 8.37
C CYS A 204 -14.27 4.88 8.04
N PHE A 205 -13.59 5.43 7.02
CA PHE A 205 -13.85 6.77 6.49
C PHE A 205 -14.11 6.65 4.99
N THR A 206 -15.26 7.14 4.51
CA THR A 206 -15.71 6.86 3.15
C THR A 206 -16.18 8.16 2.47
N THR A 207 -15.88 8.30 1.19
CA THR A 207 -16.39 9.42 0.37
C THR A 207 -17.87 9.22 0.02
N GLU A 208 -18.52 10.26 -0.44
CA GLU A 208 -19.75 10.11 -1.24
C GLU A 208 -19.46 9.34 -2.53
N PRO A 209 -20.49 8.80 -3.21
CA PRO A 209 -20.32 8.18 -4.53
C PRO A 209 -19.61 9.14 -5.48
N LEU A 210 -18.59 8.66 -6.17
CA LEU A 210 -17.79 9.48 -7.08
C LEU A 210 -18.62 9.96 -8.28
N ALA A 211 -18.60 11.25 -8.56
CA ALA A 211 -19.29 11.84 -9.72
C ALA A 211 -18.61 11.49 -11.06
N GLY A 212 -17.36 11.08 -11.04
CA GLY A 212 -16.55 10.65 -12.18
C GLY A 212 -15.41 9.75 -11.74
N ASP A 213 -14.68 9.21 -12.68
CA ASP A 213 -13.52 8.37 -12.41
C ASP A 213 -12.41 9.16 -11.68
N VAL A 214 -11.78 8.53 -10.72
CA VAL A 214 -10.66 9.09 -9.95
C VAL A 214 -9.49 8.13 -10.01
N THR A 215 -8.38 8.57 -10.61
CA THR A 215 -7.19 7.74 -10.81
C THR A 215 -6.05 8.16 -9.90
N PHE A 216 -5.54 7.24 -9.09
CA PHE A 216 -4.34 7.45 -8.30
C PHE A 216 -3.17 6.65 -8.87
N ALA A 217 -1.98 7.30 -8.93
CA ALA A 217 -0.77 6.75 -9.56
C ALA A 217 0.48 7.14 -8.77
N GLY A 218 1.02 6.23 -7.98
CA GLY A 218 2.22 6.49 -7.17
C GLY A 218 2.08 6.02 -5.73
N GLY A 219 2.99 6.46 -4.87
CA GLY A 219 2.96 6.17 -3.43
C GLY A 219 1.84 6.92 -2.72
N ILE A 220 1.37 6.35 -1.63
CA ILE A 220 0.38 6.94 -0.73
C ILE A 220 1.10 7.29 0.56
N ARG A 221 0.92 8.49 1.08
CA ARG A 221 1.39 8.83 2.42
C ARG A 221 0.21 8.89 3.39
N ALA A 222 0.20 7.99 4.36
CA ALA A 222 -0.71 8.06 5.50
C ALA A 222 -0.11 8.98 6.56
N VAL A 223 -0.92 9.91 7.08
CA VAL A 223 -0.56 10.81 8.18
C VAL A 223 -1.68 10.76 9.19
N LEU A 224 -1.44 10.08 10.29
CA LEU A 224 -2.39 9.95 11.40
C LEU A 224 -1.93 10.82 12.57
N GLN A 225 -2.85 11.57 13.12
CA GLN A 225 -2.68 12.25 14.39
C GLN A 225 -3.33 11.38 15.46
N ALA A 226 -2.55 10.64 16.21
CA ALA A 226 -3.03 9.58 17.09
C ALA A 226 -2.64 9.80 18.55
N ALA A 227 -3.52 9.41 19.47
CA ALA A 227 -3.17 9.21 20.87
C ALA A 227 -3.56 7.79 21.30
N ILE A 228 -2.74 7.17 22.12
CA ILE A 228 -2.97 5.83 22.63
C ILE A 228 -2.91 5.80 24.16
N SER A 229 -3.62 4.88 24.78
CA SER A 229 -3.65 4.75 26.26
C SER A 229 -2.44 4.03 26.85
N THR A 230 -1.58 3.47 26.00
CA THR A 230 -0.42 2.65 26.34
C THR A 230 0.87 3.23 25.75
N THR A 231 1.98 2.47 25.73
CA THR A 231 3.29 2.97 25.30
C THR A 231 3.73 2.52 23.91
N ASP A 232 2.96 1.63 23.26
CA ASP A 232 3.14 1.25 21.85
C ASP A 232 1.83 0.78 21.25
N ALA A 233 1.69 0.87 19.92
CA ALA A 233 0.61 0.30 19.12
C ALA A 233 1.02 0.24 17.66
N ASP A 234 0.38 -0.64 16.89
CA ASP A 234 0.52 -0.65 15.43
C ASP A 234 -0.61 0.16 14.79
N PHE A 235 -0.32 0.72 13.61
CA PHE A 235 -1.26 1.48 12.80
C PHE A 235 -1.31 0.88 11.41
N VAL A 236 -2.41 0.18 11.12
CA VAL A 236 -2.68 -0.36 9.79
C VAL A 236 -3.61 0.60 9.08
N VAL A 237 -3.23 1.01 7.88
CA VAL A 237 -4.07 1.84 7.01
C VAL A 237 -4.35 1.07 5.73
N LYS A 238 -5.62 1.02 5.33
CA LYS A 238 -6.04 0.38 4.08
C LYS A 238 -6.78 1.38 3.21
N LEU A 239 -6.45 1.41 1.93
CA LEU A 239 -7.20 2.09 0.88
C LEU A 239 -8.04 1.06 0.16
N ILE A 240 -9.33 1.33 0.02
CA ILE A 240 -10.34 0.36 -0.41
C ILE A 240 -11.23 1.01 -1.48
N ASP A 241 -11.51 0.26 -2.54
CA ASP A 241 -12.50 0.60 -3.56
C ASP A 241 -13.84 -0.05 -3.20
N VAL A 242 -14.83 0.76 -2.87
CA VAL A 242 -16.18 0.30 -2.51
C VAL A 242 -17.06 0.31 -3.78
N TRP A 243 -17.46 -0.85 -4.21
CA TRP A 243 -18.25 -1.06 -5.41
C TRP A 243 -19.74 -0.80 -5.16
N PRO A 244 -20.47 -0.18 -6.11
CA PRO A 244 -21.93 -0.02 -6.01
C PRO A 244 -22.66 -1.36 -6.03
N ASP A 245 -23.89 -1.38 -5.49
CA ASP A 245 -24.69 -2.61 -5.41
C ASP A 245 -25.18 -3.13 -6.77
N ASN A 246 -25.21 -2.29 -7.80
CA ASN A 246 -25.65 -2.62 -9.14
C ASN A 246 -24.53 -3.08 -10.08
N THR A 247 -23.48 -3.67 -9.56
CA THR A 247 -22.32 -4.14 -10.32
C THR A 247 -22.13 -5.65 -10.22
N GLU A 248 -21.13 -6.20 -10.91
CA GLU A 248 -20.73 -7.61 -10.83
C GLU A 248 -20.37 -8.04 -9.39
N TYR A 249 -19.89 -7.08 -8.57
CA TYR A 249 -19.49 -7.31 -7.18
C TYR A 249 -20.26 -6.38 -6.23
N PRO A 250 -21.56 -6.64 -5.95
CA PRO A 250 -22.41 -5.76 -5.16
C PRO A 250 -21.82 -5.45 -3.78
N GLY A 251 -21.63 -4.16 -3.49
CA GLY A 251 -21.10 -3.69 -2.19
C GLY A 251 -19.71 -4.20 -1.84
N TYR A 252 -18.94 -4.77 -2.79
CA TYR A 252 -17.60 -5.31 -2.54
C TYR A 252 -16.66 -4.20 -2.10
N GLN A 253 -15.93 -4.43 -1.03
CA GLN A 253 -14.90 -3.51 -0.51
C GLN A 253 -13.51 -4.04 -0.88
N MET A 254 -13.13 -3.84 -2.15
CA MET A 254 -11.86 -4.34 -2.68
C MET A 254 -10.67 -3.65 -2.00
N LEU A 255 -9.79 -4.41 -1.37
CA LEU A 255 -8.51 -3.88 -0.93
C LEU A 255 -7.70 -3.43 -2.15
N VAL A 256 -7.35 -2.15 -2.21
CA VAL A 256 -6.44 -1.61 -3.24
C VAL A 256 -5.01 -1.60 -2.73
N ARG A 257 -4.83 -1.12 -1.50
CA ARG A 257 -3.53 -1.12 -0.82
C ARG A 257 -3.72 -1.07 0.69
N GLY A 258 -2.90 -1.81 1.41
CA GLY A 258 -2.76 -1.70 2.86
C GLY A 258 -1.29 -1.70 3.25
N ASP A 259 -0.99 -1.07 4.37
CA ASP A 259 0.32 -1.15 5.01
C ASP A 259 0.21 -0.95 6.51
N ILE A 260 1.27 -1.29 7.23
CA ILE A 260 1.35 -1.23 8.68
C ILE A 260 2.58 -0.45 9.13
N MET A 261 2.39 0.49 10.07
CA MET A 261 3.45 1.15 10.80
C MET A 261 3.42 0.70 12.26
N ARG A 262 4.48 0.05 12.71
CA ARG A 262 4.67 -0.18 14.14
C ARG A 262 5.03 1.13 14.82
N GLY A 263 4.18 1.61 15.70
CA GLY A 263 4.20 2.99 16.18
C GLY A 263 5.49 3.42 16.87
N ARG A 264 6.24 2.49 17.50
CA ARG A 264 7.56 2.76 18.07
C ARG A 264 8.57 3.28 17.02
N TYR A 265 8.39 2.93 15.73
CA TYR A 265 9.25 3.36 14.63
C TYR A 265 8.74 4.59 13.88
N ARG A 266 7.70 5.28 14.38
CA ARG A 266 7.07 6.43 13.73
C ARG A 266 8.02 7.57 13.36
N ARG A 267 9.15 7.69 14.07
CA ARG A 267 10.18 8.70 13.80
C ARG A 267 11.45 8.13 13.19
N SER A 268 11.81 6.91 13.56
CA SER A 268 13.04 6.26 13.09
C SER A 268 12.94 4.75 13.17
N PHE A 269 13.30 4.06 12.09
CA PHE A 269 13.42 2.59 12.09
C PHE A 269 14.66 2.10 12.87
N SER A 270 15.61 3.00 13.15
CA SER A 270 16.86 2.67 13.85
C SER A 270 16.85 3.02 15.36
N ALA A 271 15.89 3.85 15.77
CA ALA A 271 15.78 4.33 17.14
C ALA A 271 14.29 4.34 17.54
N PRO A 272 13.76 3.19 17.99
CA PRO A 272 12.36 3.11 18.42
C PRO A 272 12.12 3.93 19.68
N GLU A 273 10.95 4.55 19.78
CA GLU A 273 10.55 5.39 20.91
C GLU A 273 9.15 5.01 21.42
N PRO A 274 8.94 5.00 22.75
CA PRO A 274 7.60 4.82 23.30
C PRO A 274 6.70 6.00 22.97
N PHE A 275 5.39 5.78 23.07
CA PHE A 275 4.40 6.86 23.16
C PHE A 275 4.30 7.34 24.61
N THR A 276 3.94 8.61 24.77
CA THR A 276 3.41 9.12 26.03
C THR A 276 1.90 8.85 26.03
N PRO A 277 1.38 8.04 26.98
CA PRO A 277 -0.04 7.74 27.02
C PRO A 277 -0.94 8.98 27.02
N GLY A 278 -1.96 8.99 26.17
CA GLY A 278 -2.92 10.07 26.03
C GLY A 278 -2.45 11.30 25.23
N GLU A 279 -1.17 11.43 24.92
CA GLU A 279 -0.64 12.57 24.16
C GLU A 279 -0.78 12.36 22.63
N PRO A 280 -1.38 13.32 21.90
CA PRO A 280 -1.44 13.29 20.46
C PRO A 280 -0.04 13.31 19.81
N THR A 281 0.21 12.36 18.95
CA THR A 281 1.49 12.18 18.25
C THR A 281 1.22 11.91 16.77
N GLU A 282 2.05 12.47 15.89
CA GLU A 282 1.99 12.14 14.46
C GLU A 282 2.59 10.77 14.18
N VAL A 283 1.85 9.94 13.46
CA VAL A 283 2.29 8.67 12.86
C VAL A 283 2.16 8.80 11.36
N ALA A 284 3.29 8.96 10.67
CA ALA A 284 3.30 9.17 9.23
C ALA A 284 4.19 8.12 8.54
N PHE A 285 3.68 7.51 7.47
CA PHE A 285 4.43 6.53 6.69
C PHE A 285 3.96 6.49 5.23
N THR A 286 4.85 6.03 4.36
CA THR A 286 4.54 5.85 2.94
C THR A 286 4.16 4.40 2.70
N MET A 287 2.96 4.20 2.19
CA MET A 287 2.43 2.91 1.75
C MET A 287 2.95 2.59 0.35
N PRO A 288 3.01 1.30 -0.04
CA PRO A 288 3.43 0.91 -1.38
C PRO A 288 2.61 1.57 -2.49
N VAL A 289 3.24 1.64 -3.66
CA VAL A 289 2.69 2.27 -4.87
C VAL A 289 1.37 1.64 -5.32
N ILE A 290 0.48 2.46 -5.83
CA ILE A 290 -0.73 2.04 -6.54
C ILE A 290 -0.80 2.61 -7.95
N ALA A 291 -1.54 1.92 -8.80
CA ALA A 291 -2.04 2.37 -10.09
C ALA A 291 -3.50 1.88 -10.20
N HIS A 292 -4.43 2.71 -9.77
CA HIS A 292 -5.84 2.32 -9.64
C HIS A 292 -6.78 3.46 -10.01
N THR A 293 -7.85 3.11 -10.72
CA THR A 293 -8.95 4.02 -11.06
C THR A 293 -10.21 3.60 -10.31
N PHE A 294 -10.61 4.42 -9.33
CA PHE A 294 -11.92 4.34 -8.71
C PHE A 294 -12.96 4.83 -9.73
N ARG A 295 -13.89 3.98 -10.09
CA ARG A 295 -14.85 4.28 -11.14
C ARG A 295 -15.97 5.20 -10.65
N LYS A 296 -16.60 5.92 -11.56
CA LYS A 296 -17.83 6.69 -11.28
C LYS A 296 -18.86 5.81 -10.55
N GLY A 297 -19.44 6.34 -9.48
CA GLY A 297 -20.41 5.65 -8.62
C GLY A 297 -19.77 4.80 -7.52
N HIS A 298 -18.48 4.45 -7.61
CA HIS A 298 -17.74 3.83 -6.49
C HIS A 298 -17.50 4.85 -5.38
N ARG A 299 -17.04 4.36 -4.22
CA ARG A 299 -16.57 5.20 -3.11
C ARG A 299 -15.14 4.84 -2.75
N ILE A 300 -14.36 5.83 -2.36
CA ILE A 300 -13.05 5.62 -1.77
C ILE A 300 -13.24 5.45 -0.27
N MET A 301 -12.71 4.35 0.30
CA MET A 301 -12.74 4.12 1.74
C MET A 301 -11.33 3.98 2.29
N VAL A 302 -11.13 4.51 3.50
CA VAL A 302 -9.94 4.30 4.32
C VAL A 302 -10.33 3.56 5.58
N GLN A 303 -9.68 2.45 5.86
CA GLN A 303 -9.78 1.77 7.16
C GLN A 303 -8.52 2.03 7.98
N VAL A 304 -8.70 2.25 9.30
CA VAL A 304 -7.63 2.37 10.28
C VAL A 304 -7.89 1.38 11.42
N GLN A 305 -6.89 0.57 11.74
CA GLN A 305 -6.92 -0.49 12.76
C GLN A 305 -5.53 -0.72 13.37
N SER A 306 -5.40 -1.50 14.45
CA SER A 306 -4.11 -1.74 15.13
C SER A 306 -3.59 -3.17 15.04
N SER A 307 -4.14 -4.00 14.19
CA SER A 307 -3.63 -5.35 13.93
C SER A 307 -4.02 -5.84 12.54
N TRP A 308 -3.22 -6.74 11.97
CA TRP A 308 -3.45 -7.37 10.67
C TRP A 308 -2.95 -8.81 10.73
N PHE A 309 -3.53 -9.57 11.64
CA PHE A 309 -3.05 -10.89 12.04
C PHE A 309 -3.57 -12.01 11.13
N PRO A 310 -2.80 -13.05 10.86
CA PRO A 310 -1.39 -13.25 11.16
C PRO A 310 -0.43 -12.77 10.04
N LEU A 311 -0.86 -11.84 9.17
CA LEU A 311 0.02 -11.24 8.15
C LEU A 311 1.19 -10.49 8.81
N ALA A 312 0.88 -9.77 9.88
CA ALA A 312 1.84 -9.19 10.81
C ALA A 312 1.64 -9.78 12.21
N ASP A 313 2.71 -9.90 12.98
CA ASP A 313 2.66 -10.31 14.39
C ASP A 313 1.90 -9.27 15.23
N ARG A 314 1.29 -9.72 16.32
CA ARG A 314 0.57 -8.85 17.25
C ARG A 314 1.55 -7.95 18.00
N ASN A 315 1.18 -6.69 18.18
CA ASN A 315 1.90 -5.79 19.07
C ASN A 315 1.44 -6.04 20.52
N PRO A 316 2.34 -6.19 21.51
CA PRO A 316 1.99 -6.21 22.92
C PRO A 316 1.25 -4.96 23.41
N GLN A 317 1.34 -3.88 22.63
CA GLN A 317 0.80 -2.55 22.94
C GLN A 317 1.49 -1.90 24.15
N GLN A 318 2.66 -2.43 24.48
CA GLN A 318 3.62 -1.88 25.42
C GLN A 318 4.99 -1.79 24.79
N PHE A 319 5.80 -0.81 25.20
CA PHE A 319 7.17 -0.65 24.73
C PHE A 319 8.10 -1.66 25.41
N VAL A 320 7.99 -2.91 24.98
CA VAL A 320 8.81 -4.06 25.44
C VAL A 320 9.54 -4.70 24.24
N ASP A 321 10.48 -5.60 24.50
CA ASP A 321 11.09 -6.43 23.45
C ASP A 321 10.03 -7.42 22.92
N ILE A 322 9.50 -7.15 21.72
CA ILE A 322 8.40 -7.91 21.10
C ILE A 322 8.77 -9.39 20.93
N TYR A 323 10.01 -9.70 20.64
CA TYR A 323 10.47 -11.08 20.39
C TYR A 323 10.73 -11.88 21.67
N ARG A 324 10.73 -11.21 22.83
CA ARG A 324 11.02 -11.82 24.14
C ARG A 324 9.97 -11.53 25.20
N CYS A 325 8.90 -10.85 24.85
CA CYS A 325 7.82 -10.51 25.77
C CYS A 325 7.04 -11.76 26.21
N ALA A 326 6.44 -11.70 27.39
CA ALA A 326 5.55 -12.71 27.92
C ALA A 326 4.13 -12.49 27.42
N ALA A 327 3.27 -13.51 27.55
CA ALA A 327 1.84 -13.39 27.21
C ALA A 327 1.13 -12.30 28.05
N SER A 328 1.59 -12.05 29.26
CA SER A 328 1.08 -10.99 30.16
C SER A 328 1.38 -9.58 29.68
N ASP A 329 2.35 -9.40 28.77
CA ASP A 329 2.70 -8.11 28.22
C ASP A 329 1.72 -7.63 27.15
N PHE A 330 0.86 -8.52 26.62
CA PHE A 330 -0.16 -8.18 25.64
C PHE A 330 -1.39 -7.59 26.35
N ILE A 331 -1.54 -6.27 26.27
CA ILE A 331 -2.63 -5.55 26.93
C ILE A 331 -3.51 -4.80 25.92
N PRO A 332 -4.80 -4.63 26.19
CA PRO A 332 -5.67 -3.77 25.38
C PRO A 332 -5.21 -2.30 25.40
N CYS A 333 -5.43 -1.61 24.27
CA CYS A 333 -5.08 -0.22 24.08
C CYS A 333 -6.26 0.57 23.50
N ASP A 334 -6.62 1.69 24.11
CA ASP A 334 -7.56 2.63 23.53
C ASP A 334 -6.82 3.59 22.60
N VAL A 335 -7.28 3.66 21.36
CA VAL A 335 -6.67 4.46 20.28
C VAL A 335 -7.63 5.57 19.88
N ARG A 336 -7.12 6.78 19.74
CA ARG A 336 -7.85 7.93 19.19
C ARG A 336 -7.16 8.42 17.93
N ILE A 337 -7.91 8.59 16.86
CA ILE A 337 -7.47 9.20 15.60
C ILE A 337 -8.15 10.54 15.45
N TYR A 338 -7.36 11.61 15.52
CA TYR A 338 -7.85 12.97 15.45
C TYR A 338 -8.12 13.39 14.00
N HIS A 339 -9.19 14.12 13.82
CA HIS A 339 -9.61 14.71 12.56
C HIS A 339 -10.21 16.10 12.77
N ASP A 340 -9.52 16.91 13.55
CA ASP A 340 -9.85 18.31 13.78
C ASP A 340 -8.94 19.27 12.97
N ARG A 341 -9.22 20.57 13.03
CA ARG A 341 -8.49 21.59 12.27
C ARG A 341 -7.00 21.69 12.60
N ARG A 342 -6.59 21.32 13.83
CA ARG A 342 -5.20 21.37 14.31
C ARG A 342 -4.48 20.05 14.07
N ARG A 343 -5.23 18.95 14.11
CA ARG A 343 -4.71 17.58 14.02
C ARG A 343 -5.44 16.79 12.92
N PRO A 344 -5.32 17.20 11.65
CA PRO A 344 -6.04 16.56 10.55
C PRO A 344 -5.33 15.31 10.10
N SER A 345 -5.87 14.14 10.48
CA SER A 345 -5.45 12.86 9.87
C SER A 345 -5.89 12.80 8.42
N ARG A 346 -5.03 12.25 7.55
CA ARG A 346 -5.24 12.30 6.11
C ARG A 346 -4.44 11.24 5.34
N LEU A 347 -4.83 11.01 4.10
CA LEU A 347 -3.98 10.41 3.07
C LEU A 347 -3.54 11.50 2.07
N GLU A 348 -2.27 11.46 1.70
CA GLU A 348 -1.70 12.25 0.60
C GLU A 348 -1.45 11.29 -0.57
N VAL A 349 -2.04 11.59 -1.72
CA VAL A 349 -2.01 10.73 -2.92
C VAL A 349 -1.58 11.53 -4.15
N LEU A 350 -1.19 10.82 -5.21
CA LEU A 350 -0.94 11.42 -6.52
C LEU A 350 -2.11 11.07 -7.45
N ARG A 351 -2.84 12.09 -7.92
CA ARG A 351 -3.96 11.94 -8.83
C ARG A 351 -3.54 12.25 -10.27
N LEU A 352 -3.86 11.34 -11.19
CA LEU A 352 -3.87 11.60 -12.63
C LEU A 352 -5.18 12.27 -13.05
N ARG A 353 -5.08 13.10 -14.06
CA ARG A 353 -6.23 13.72 -14.71
C ARG A 353 -6.83 12.83 -15.81
#